data_3c0e87d9a25ee1bb45cda13308365070
#
_entry.id   3c0e87d9a25ee1bb45cda13308365070
#
_cell.length_a   1.000
_cell.length_b   1.000
_cell.length_c   1.000
_cell.angle_alpha   90.00
_cell.angle_beta   90.00
_cell.angle_gamma   90.00
#
_symmetry.space_group_name_H-M   'P 1'
#
loop_
_entity.id
_entity.type
_entity.pdbx_description
1 polymer ?
#
loop_
_entity_poly.entity_id
_entity_poly.type
_entity_poly.pdbx_seq_one_letter_code
_entity_poly.pdbx_strand_id
1 'polypeptide(L)'
;MAINEFTRTTARDRRIRRDLLVDIDDGVVLDVIARIGGSKTQIRKAWSVALKKTASKLRMDAMKEVRTFIAPRSPRVFKRRVLVPPLIRGGGDEFDAAKIWFGLNAIKVRDLRGRISGRRSEERHTLRDARGRFAPATRRRRDVRFTPAGAMPAQTFENAYVSGFESENSRGRISRRATIMVRQSGGRRRVREAEVDIYDVMANRIEDFVFPQAEALIMKNFEHELRFRVMKGMQC
;
A
#
# COMPACT_ATOMS: atom_id res chain seq x y z
N MET A 1 -26.18 -2.04 -9.29
CA MET A 1 -25.37 -1.42 -8.21
C MET A 1 -24.43 -0.39 -8.82
N ALA A 2 -24.58 0.88 -8.46
CA ALA A 2 -23.84 1.97 -9.05
C ALA A 2 -22.40 1.96 -8.50
N ILE A 3 -21.44 1.72 -9.38
CA ILE A 3 -20.00 1.86 -9.09
C ILE A 3 -19.74 3.35 -8.97
N ASN A 4 -19.28 3.79 -7.81
CA ASN A 4 -18.90 5.17 -7.55
C ASN A 4 -17.74 5.57 -8.47
N GLU A 5 -18.02 6.35 -9.49
CA GLU A 5 -17.07 6.94 -10.45
C GLU A 5 -16.29 8.13 -9.87
N PHE A 6 -15.85 8.10 -8.64
CA PHE A 6 -15.14 9.22 -8.02
C PHE A 6 -13.62 9.06 -8.00
N THR A 7 -13.02 8.73 -9.11
CA THR A 7 -11.61 9.13 -9.37
C THR A 7 -11.39 9.16 -10.86
N ARG A 8 -11.06 10.31 -11.41
CA ARG A 8 -10.42 10.41 -12.72
C ARG A 8 -9.13 9.64 -12.65
N THR A 9 -9.21 8.38 -12.98
CA THR A 9 -8.07 7.49 -13.12
C THR A 9 -7.34 7.88 -14.41
N THR A 10 -6.05 8.20 -14.31
CA THR A 10 -5.20 8.28 -15.50
C THR A 10 -5.20 6.93 -16.21
N ALA A 11 -4.84 6.87 -17.50
CA ALA A 11 -4.84 5.62 -18.28
C ALA A 11 -4.01 4.48 -17.63
N ARG A 12 -3.10 4.82 -16.70
CA ARG A 12 -2.32 3.90 -15.86
C ARG A 12 -3.10 3.31 -14.69
N ASP A 13 -4.07 4.06 -14.18
CA ASP A 13 -4.86 3.66 -13.00
C ASP A 13 -6.05 2.77 -13.36
N ARG A 14 -6.31 2.54 -14.67
CA ARG A 14 -7.33 1.62 -15.17
C ARG A 14 -6.95 0.15 -15.02
N ARG A 15 -5.77 -0.15 -14.46
CA ARG A 15 -5.42 -1.52 -14.11
C ARG A 15 -6.30 -1.98 -12.97
N ILE A 16 -7.30 -2.75 -13.35
CA ILE A 16 -8.07 -3.72 -12.58
C ILE A 16 -8.14 -3.39 -11.08
N ARG A 17 -9.20 -2.69 -10.69
CA ARG A 17 -9.61 -2.67 -9.28
C ARG A 17 -10.10 -4.07 -8.95
N ARG A 18 -9.30 -4.85 -8.28
CA ARG A 18 -9.76 -6.07 -7.65
C ARG A 18 -10.39 -5.66 -6.32
N ASP A 19 -11.72 -5.71 -6.26
CA ASP A 19 -12.41 -5.67 -4.98
C ASP A 19 -12.19 -7.05 -4.34
N LEU A 20 -11.34 -7.09 -3.34
CA LEU A 20 -11.14 -8.27 -2.52
C LEU A 20 -12.30 -8.36 -1.54
N LEU A 21 -13.26 -9.20 -1.85
CA LEU A 21 -14.39 -9.48 -0.97
C LEU A 21 -13.99 -10.62 -0.05
N VAL A 22 -14.10 -10.39 1.26
CA VAL A 22 -14.14 -11.47 2.25
C VAL A 22 -15.60 -11.70 2.53
N ASP A 23 -16.12 -12.79 1.99
CA ASP A 23 -17.45 -13.27 2.30
C ASP A 23 -17.40 -14.04 3.61
N ILE A 24 -18.40 -13.87 4.44
CA ILE A 24 -18.49 -14.54 5.74
C ILE A 24 -19.72 -15.42 5.68
N ASP A 25 -19.55 -16.69 5.97
CA ASP A 25 -20.64 -17.64 6.01
C ASP A 25 -21.67 -17.25 7.09
N ASP A 26 -22.85 -16.86 6.64
CA ASP A 26 -23.96 -16.50 7.53
C ASP A 26 -24.33 -17.65 8.46
N GLY A 27 -24.19 -18.91 8.02
CA GLY A 27 -24.45 -20.10 8.84
C GLY A 27 -23.57 -20.10 10.09
N VAL A 28 -22.29 -19.84 9.95
CA VAL A 28 -21.35 -19.79 11.10
C VAL A 28 -21.71 -18.66 12.07
N VAL A 29 -22.17 -17.52 11.55
CA VAL A 29 -22.63 -16.41 12.40
C VAL A 29 -23.87 -16.78 13.19
N LEU A 30 -24.85 -17.42 12.52
CA LEU A 30 -26.10 -17.88 13.16
C LEU A 30 -25.84 -18.95 14.22
N ASP A 31 -24.92 -19.88 13.99
CA ASP A 31 -24.52 -20.90 14.97
C ASP A 31 -23.94 -20.28 16.25
N VAL A 32 -23.11 -19.25 16.12
CA VAL A 32 -22.58 -18.51 17.27
C VAL A 32 -23.71 -17.80 18.03
N ILE A 33 -24.64 -17.20 17.33
CA ILE A 33 -25.81 -16.54 17.93
C ILE A 33 -26.70 -17.55 18.66
N ALA A 34 -26.99 -18.69 18.04
CA ALA A 34 -27.80 -19.74 18.65
C ALA A 34 -27.16 -20.30 19.93
N ARG A 35 -25.85 -20.49 19.93
CA ARG A 35 -25.09 -21.04 21.06
C ARG A 35 -24.97 -20.08 22.24
N ILE A 36 -24.82 -18.79 22.00
CA ILE A 36 -24.57 -17.79 23.05
C ILE A 36 -25.86 -17.08 23.47
N GLY A 37 -26.79 -16.90 22.57
CA GLY A 37 -28.00 -16.10 22.77
C GLY A 37 -27.69 -14.59 22.68
N GLY A 38 -28.65 -13.81 23.08
CA GLY A 38 -28.54 -12.36 23.15
C GLY A 38 -29.66 -11.61 22.42
N SER A 39 -29.91 -10.39 22.85
CA SER A 39 -30.88 -9.53 22.17
C SER A 39 -30.33 -9.06 20.80
N LYS A 40 -31.22 -8.71 19.88
CA LYS A 40 -30.87 -8.18 18.55
C LYS A 40 -29.90 -6.98 18.66
N THR A 41 -30.09 -6.14 19.66
CA THR A 41 -29.23 -4.97 19.93
C THR A 41 -27.82 -5.39 20.39
N GLN A 42 -27.72 -6.40 21.26
CA GLN A 42 -26.45 -6.94 21.73
C GLN A 42 -25.66 -7.57 20.58
N ILE A 43 -26.31 -8.37 19.75
CA ILE A 43 -25.74 -9.03 18.57
C ILE A 43 -25.19 -7.99 17.60
N ARG A 44 -25.97 -6.99 17.20
CA ARG A 44 -25.52 -5.93 16.27
C ARG A 44 -24.34 -5.12 16.82
N LYS A 45 -24.39 -4.76 18.10
CA LYS A 45 -23.29 -4.05 18.75
C LYS A 45 -22.02 -4.91 18.82
N ALA A 46 -22.15 -6.22 19.11
CA ALA A 46 -21.04 -7.15 19.12
C ALA A 46 -20.41 -7.26 17.73
N TRP A 47 -21.22 -7.41 16.69
CA TRP A 47 -20.80 -7.47 15.30
C TRP A 47 -20.02 -6.23 14.87
N SER A 48 -20.59 -5.03 15.09
CA SER A 48 -19.91 -3.77 14.73
C SER A 48 -18.55 -3.60 15.41
N VAL A 49 -18.40 -4.04 16.67
CA VAL A 49 -17.12 -3.97 17.39
C VAL A 49 -16.14 -5.03 16.86
N ALA A 50 -16.62 -6.23 16.58
CA ALA A 50 -15.82 -7.30 16.00
C ALA A 50 -15.24 -6.87 14.64
N LEU A 51 -16.06 -6.30 13.76
CA LEU A 51 -15.62 -5.75 12.48
C LEU A 51 -14.53 -4.70 12.63
N LYS A 52 -14.70 -3.74 13.55
CA LYS A 52 -13.69 -2.69 13.80
C LYS A 52 -12.37 -3.27 14.28
N LYS A 53 -12.41 -4.22 15.21
CA LYS A 53 -11.22 -4.91 15.74
C LYS A 53 -10.52 -5.70 14.65
N THR A 54 -11.27 -6.46 13.86
CA THR A 54 -10.73 -7.25 12.76
C THR A 54 -10.13 -6.37 11.68
N ALA A 55 -10.83 -5.34 11.21
CA ALA A 55 -10.33 -4.42 10.21
C ALA A 55 -9.04 -3.71 10.68
N SER A 56 -8.98 -3.32 11.96
CA SER A 56 -7.76 -2.73 12.54
C SER A 56 -6.59 -3.73 12.58
N LYS A 57 -6.85 -4.99 12.91
CA LYS A 57 -5.84 -6.05 12.92
C LYS A 57 -5.33 -6.34 11.52
N LEU A 58 -6.23 -6.56 10.55
CA LEU A 58 -5.87 -6.79 9.14
C LEU A 58 -5.07 -5.61 8.56
N ARG A 59 -5.43 -4.38 8.91
CA ARG A 59 -4.65 -3.20 8.54
C ARG A 59 -3.22 -3.26 9.09
N MET A 60 -3.05 -3.64 10.34
CA MET A 60 -1.72 -3.77 10.95
C MET A 60 -0.90 -4.87 10.28
N ASP A 61 -1.52 -6.00 9.97
CA ASP A 61 -0.86 -7.13 9.31
C ASP A 61 -0.47 -6.75 7.87
N ALA A 62 -1.36 -6.10 7.12
CA ALA A 62 -1.04 -5.57 5.81
C ALA A 62 0.12 -4.55 5.84
N MET A 63 0.15 -3.68 6.85
CA MET A 63 1.26 -2.74 7.04
C MET A 63 2.58 -3.44 7.37
N LYS A 64 2.53 -4.57 8.06
CA LYS A 64 3.71 -5.40 8.35
C LYS A 64 4.23 -6.04 7.06
N GLU A 65 3.34 -6.64 6.25
CA GLU A 65 3.69 -7.22 4.95
C GLU A 65 4.31 -6.18 4.02
N VAL A 66 3.70 -5.00 3.91
CA VAL A 66 4.25 -3.88 3.14
C VAL A 66 5.65 -3.51 3.58
N ARG A 67 5.91 -3.42 4.90
CA ARG A 67 7.23 -3.07 5.42
C ARG A 67 8.28 -4.12 5.09
N THR A 68 7.93 -5.38 5.21
CA THR A 68 8.84 -6.50 4.96
C THR A 68 9.18 -6.60 3.47
N PHE A 69 8.17 -6.46 2.62
CA PHE A 69 8.33 -6.70 1.19
C PHE A 69 8.89 -5.51 0.42
N ILE A 70 8.36 -4.32 0.68
CA ILE A 70 8.73 -3.09 -0.05
C ILE A 70 9.88 -2.34 0.63
N ALA A 71 10.06 -2.51 1.94
CA ALA A 71 11.06 -1.82 2.75
C ALA A 71 11.04 -0.28 2.57
N PRO A 72 9.93 0.40 2.91
CA PRO A 72 9.86 1.85 2.81
C PRO A 72 10.84 2.51 3.77
N ARG A 73 11.39 3.67 3.40
CA ARG A 73 12.28 4.45 4.28
C ARG A 73 11.56 4.97 5.52
N SER A 74 10.28 5.30 5.38
CA SER A 74 9.45 5.78 6.47
C SER A 74 8.10 5.07 6.49
N PRO A 75 7.60 4.66 7.67
CA PRO A 75 6.25 4.13 7.81
C PRO A 75 5.16 5.10 7.32
N ARG A 76 5.44 6.41 7.30
CA ARG A 76 4.50 7.44 6.87
C ARG A 76 4.10 7.30 5.41
N VAL A 77 4.97 6.72 4.56
CA VAL A 77 4.69 6.48 3.13
C VAL A 77 3.43 5.64 2.96
N PHE A 78 3.22 4.64 3.81
CA PHE A 78 2.07 3.75 3.76
C PHE A 78 0.95 4.06 4.75
N LYS A 79 1.23 4.83 5.80
CA LYS A 79 0.21 5.14 6.81
C LYS A 79 -1.05 5.79 6.22
N ARG A 80 -0.89 6.57 5.14
CA ARG A 80 -1.98 7.22 4.41
C ARG A 80 -2.52 6.37 3.25
N ARG A 81 -1.90 5.22 2.98
CA ARG A 81 -2.26 4.34 1.86
C ARG A 81 -3.00 3.07 2.30
N VAL A 82 -3.09 2.80 3.60
CA VAL A 82 -3.89 1.71 4.13
C VAL A 82 -4.84 2.31 5.17
N LEU A 83 -6.10 2.45 4.78
CA LEU A 83 -7.11 3.14 5.56
C LEU A 83 -8.27 2.19 5.88
N VAL A 84 -8.80 2.32 7.08
CA VAL A 84 -10.06 1.70 7.49
C VAL A 84 -11.08 2.83 7.62
N PRO A 85 -11.94 3.03 6.62
CA PRO A 85 -13.02 4.00 6.71
C PRO A 85 -14.05 3.58 7.76
N PRO A 86 -14.97 4.45 8.16
CA PRO A 86 -16.10 4.10 9.01
C PRO A 86 -16.86 2.91 8.46
N LEU A 87 -17.49 2.12 9.36
CA LEU A 87 -18.31 1.00 8.96
C LEU A 87 -19.47 1.47 8.07
N ILE A 88 -19.78 0.66 7.08
CA ILE A 88 -21.01 0.79 6.29
C ILE A 88 -22.12 0.23 7.15
N ARG A 89 -23.10 1.06 7.47
CA ARG A 89 -24.24 0.65 8.30
C ARG A 89 -25.21 -0.20 7.49
N GLY A 90 -25.52 -1.37 8.00
CA GLY A 90 -26.60 -2.19 7.46
C GLY A 90 -27.96 -1.56 7.77
N GLY A 91 -28.86 -1.55 6.79
CA GLY A 91 -30.24 -1.12 6.94
C GLY A 91 -31.12 -2.23 7.53
N GLY A 92 -32.17 -1.88 8.26
CA GLY A 92 -33.16 -2.87 8.76
C GLY A 92 -32.49 -3.99 9.56
N ASP A 93 -32.55 -5.20 9.05
CA ASP A 93 -31.99 -6.39 9.70
C ASP A 93 -30.60 -6.77 9.24
N GLU A 94 -30.03 -6.05 8.28
CA GLU A 94 -28.70 -6.31 7.76
C GLU A 94 -27.61 -5.97 8.77
N PHE A 95 -26.51 -6.73 8.75
CA PHE A 95 -25.33 -6.46 9.52
C PHE A 95 -24.49 -5.33 8.90
N ASP A 96 -23.74 -4.62 9.76
CA ASP A 96 -22.74 -3.64 9.30
C ASP A 96 -21.64 -4.34 8.49
N ALA A 97 -21.07 -3.63 7.52
CA ALA A 97 -19.92 -4.10 6.74
C ALA A 97 -18.68 -3.23 6.99
N ALA A 98 -17.50 -3.83 6.90
CA ALA A 98 -16.23 -3.13 7.00
C ALA A 98 -15.54 -3.08 5.63
N LYS A 99 -14.85 -1.98 5.37
CA LYS A 99 -14.02 -1.80 4.17
C LYS A 99 -12.60 -1.45 4.58
N ILE A 100 -11.63 -2.03 3.90
CA ILE A 100 -10.22 -1.63 4.01
C ILE A 100 -9.81 -1.11 2.65
N TRP A 101 -9.26 0.10 2.64
CA TRP A 101 -8.76 0.70 1.41
C TRP A 101 -7.23 0.60 1.34
N PHE A 102 -6.74 0.08 0.22
CA PHE A 102 -5.32 -0.05 -0.07
C PHE A 102 -4.96 0.83 -1.26
N GLY A 103 -4.18 1.88 -1.03
CA GLY A 103 -3.62 2.74 -2.07
C GLY A 103 -2.31 2.17 -2.59
N LEU A 104 -2.38 1.23 -3.52
CA LEU A 104 -1.23 0.52 -4.09
C LEU A 104 -0.63 1.23 -5.31
N ASN A 105 -0.76 2.55 -5.41
CA ASN A 105 -0.15 3.34 -6.46
C ASN A 105 1.38 3.26 -6.40
N ALA A 106 2.02 3.46 -7.55
CA ALA A 106 3.47 3.48 -7.68
C ALA A 106 4.15 4.41 -6.65
N ILE A 107 5.33 4.00 -6.18
CA ILE A 107 6.08 4.69 -5.14
C ILE A 107 7.39 5.21 -5.72
N LYS A 108 7.76 6.43 -5.34
CA LYS A 108 9.02 7.03 -5.75
C LYS A 108 10.21 6.27 -5.17
N VAL A 109 11.23 6.06 -5.99
CA VAL A 109 12.44 5.33 -5.56
C VAL A 109 13.05 5.94 -4.30
N ARG A 110 13.03 7.28 -4.15
CA ARG A 110 13.56 7.97 -2.95
C ARG A 110 12.89 7.57 -1.64
N ASP A 111 11.64 7.09 -1.70
CA ASP A 111 10.85 6.71 -0.53
C ASP A 111 11.06 5.24 -0.13
N LEU A 112 11.85 4.51 -0.92
CA LEU A 112 12.18 3.10 -0.71
C LEU A 112 13.62 2.95 -0.18
N ARG A 113 13.84 1.93 0.63
CA ARG A 113 15.17 1.48 1.00
C ARG A 113 15.71 0.58 -0.10
N GLY A 114 16.96 0.76 -0.45
CA GLY A 114 17.60 -0.05 -1.48
C GLY A 114 18.89 0.58 -1.97
N ARG A 115 19.53 -0.11 -2.90
CA ARG A 115 20.75 0.31 -3.56
C ARG A 115 20.44 0.80 -4.97
N ILE A 116 20.92 1.98 -5.31
CA ILE A 116 20.88 2.51 -6.66
C ILE A 116 22.25 2.34 -7.28
N SER A 117 22.33 1.72 -8.44
CA SER A 117 23.53 1.56 -9.24
C SER A 117 23.30 2.16 -10.62
N GLY A 118 24.26 2.95 -11.09
CA GLY A 118 24.18 3.64 -12.38
C GLY A 118 24.92 4.97 -12.35
N ARG A 119 24.93 5.66 -13.46
CA ARG A 119 25.70 6.89 -13.65
C ARG A 119 25.03 8.06 -12.94
N ARG A 120 25.81 8.85 -12.20
CA ARG A 120 25.40 10.13 -11.61
C ARG A 120 25.34 11.22 -12.67
N SER A 121 24.47 12.22 -12.47
CA SER A 121 24.34 13.35 -13.40
C SER A 121 25.60 14.21 -13.44
N GLU A 122 26.36 14.24 -12.36
CA GLU A 122 27.59 15.01 -12.22
C GLU A 122 28.77 14.46 -13.04
N GLU A 123 28.71 13.19 -13.44
CA GLU A 123 29.72 12.56 -14.30
C GLU A 123 29.61 13.01 -15.79
N ARG A 124 29.08 14.18 -16.05
CA ARG A 124 29.02 14.79 -17.37
C ARG A 124 30.38 15.39 -17.81
N HIS A 125 31.49 14.95 -17.30
CA HIS A 125 32.76 15.30 -17.89
C HIS A 125 32.82 14.68 -19.27
N THR A 126 32.28 15.42 -20.18
CA THR A 126 32.43 15.24 -21.60
C THR A 126 33.91 15.32 -21.91
N LEU A 127 34.49 14.16 -22.15
CA LEU A 127 35.81 14.08 -22.75
C LEU A 127 35.74 14.92 -24.03
N ARG A 128 36.58 15.92 -24.11
CA ARG A 128 36.75 16.69 -25.34
C ARG A 128 37.81 15.98 -26.17
N ASP A 129 37.61 15.93 -27.49
CA ASP A 129 38.60 15.47 -28.41
C ASP A 129 39.78 16.45 -28.49
N ALA A 130 40.86 16.08 -29.17
CA ALA A 130 42.02 16.94 -29.36
C ALA A 130 41.70 18.29 -30.03
N ARG A 131 40.54 18.44 -30.61
CA ARG A 131 40.03 19.68 -31.24
C ARG A 131 39.08 20.46 -30.32
N GLY A 132 38.98 20.11 -29.05
CA GLY A 132 38.13 20.75 -28.08
C GLY A 132 36.60 20.48 -28.26
N ARG A 133 36.21 19.63 -29.21
CA ARG A 133 34.83 19.24 -29.41
C ARG A 133 34.46 18.16 -28.41
N PHE A 134 33.22 18.17 -28.01
CA PHE A 134 32.70 17.09 -27.18
C PHE A 134 32.81 15.76 -27.93
N ALA A 135 33.60 14.81 -27.43
CA ALA A 135 33.64 13.47 -27.98
C ALA A 135 32.18 12.99 -28.19
N PRO A 136 31.86 12.36 -29.34
CA PRO A 136 30.52 11.85 -29.56
C PRO A 136 30.20 10.97 -28.37
N ALA A 137 29.23 11.40 -27.58
CA ALA A 137 28.81 10.66 -26.41
C ALA A 137 28.50 9.27 -26.92
N THR A 138 29.38 8.34 -26.65
CA THR A 138 29.11 6.93 -26.88
C THR A 138 27.73 6.73 -26.27
N ARG A 139 26.72 6.50 -27.08
CA ARG A 139 25.32 6.31 -26.67
C ARG A 139 25.23 5.01 -25.91
N ARG A 140 26.00 4.88 -24.84
CA ARG A 140 25.82 3.82 -23.87
C ARG A 140 24.46 4.06 -23.25
N ARG A 141 23.59 3.08 -23.39
CA ARG A 141 22.30 3.05 -22.70
C ARG A 141 22.56 3.47 -21.26
N ARG A 142 21.88 4.52 -20.85
CA ARG A 142 22.03 5.07 -19.49
C ARG A 142 20.97 4.40 -18.63
N ASP A 143 21.19 3.14 -18.35
CA ASP A 143 20.28 2.37 -17.52
C ASP A 143 20.73 2.50 -16.08
N VAL A 144 19.78 2.81 -15.21
CA VAL A 144 19.99 2.86 -13.78
C VAL A 144 19.18 1.73 -13.16
N ARG A 145 19.85 0.94 -12.33
CA ARG A 145 19.23 -0.18 -11.62
C ARG A 145 18.96 0.19 -10.18
N PHE A 146 17.76 -0.10 -9.72
CA PHE A 146 17.36 -0.05 -8.33
C PHE A 146 17.18 -1.45 -7.79
N THR A 147 17.89 -1.79 -6.72
CA THR A 147 17.74 -3.05 -5.98
C THR A 147 17.12 -2.72 -4.64
N PRO A 148 15.83 -3.05 -4.42
CA PRO A 148 15.16 -2.83 -3.15
C PRO A 148 15.83 -3.60 -2.00
N ALA A 149 15.73 -3.08 -0.79
CA ALA A 149 16.20 -3.79 0.41
C ALA A 149 15.22 -4.86 0.90
N GLY A 150 13.96 -4.81 0.43
CA GLY A 150 12.94 -5.81 0.68
C GLY A 150 12.98 -6.95 -0.33
N ALA A 151 11.96 -7.79 -0.31
CA ALA A 151 11.85 -8.95 -1.19
C ALA A 151 11.39 -8.61 -2.62
N MET A 152 11.22 -7.34 -2.95
CA MET A 152 10.86 -6.91 -4.30
C MET A 152 12.00 -7.17 -5.30
N PRO A 153 11.69 -7.54 -6.55
CA PRO A 153 12.69 -7.70 -7.60
C PRO A 153 13.37 -6.37 -7.94
N ALA A 154 14.62 -6.46 -8.36
CA ALA A 154 15.36 -5.31 -8.85
C ALA A 154 14.73 -4.76 -10.15
N GLN A 155 14.71 -3.43 -10.28
CA GLN A 155 14.15 -2.76 -11.45
C GLN A 155 15.21 -1.94 -12.17
N THR A 156 15.13 -1.96 -13.51
CA THR A 156 16.02 -1.18 -14.37
C THR A 156 15.20 -0.08 -15.06
N PHE A 157 15.73 1.14 -15.01
CA PHE A 157 15.14 2.33 -15.61
C PHE A 157 15.98 2.77 -16.80
N GLU A 158 15.40 2.68 -17.98
CA GLU A 158 16.06 3.12 -19.21
C GLU A 158 16.10 4.65 -19.30
N ASN A 159 17.12 5.18 -19.96
CA ASN A 159 17.31 6.63 -20.14
C ASN A 159 17.30 7.41 -18.82
N ALA A 160 17.78 6.79 -17.75
CA ALA A 160 17.78 7.33 -16.41
C ALA A 160 19.18 7.77 -15.96
N TYR A 161 19.21 8.56 -14.89
CA TYR A 161 20.44 8.93 -14.19
C TYR A 161 20.16 9.09 -12.69
N VAL A 162 21.20 8.92 -11.88
CA VAL A 162 21.11 9.09 -10.44
C VAL A 162 21.22 10.57 -10.13
N SER A 163 20.27 11.10 -9.36
CA SER A 163 20.27 12.47 -8.89
C SER A 163 20.23 12.50 -7.36
N GLY A 164 20.83 13.53 -6.78
CA GLY A 164 20.68 13.81 -5.36
C GLY A 164 19.37 14.56 -5.10
N PHE A 165 18.69 14.20 -4.03
CA PHE A 165 17.57 14.95 -3.49
C PHE A 165 17.94 15.44 -2.09
N GLU A 166 17.92 16.73 -1.90
CA GLU A 166 18.13 17.35 -0.59
C GLU A 166 16.77 17.65 0.04
N SER A 167 16.60 17.25 1.29
CA SER A 167 15.43 17.64 2.08
C SER A 167 15.89 18.12 3.44
N GLU A 168 15.42 19.27 3.83
CA GLU A 168 15.59 19.79 5.17
C GLU A 168 14.45 19.28 6.06
N ASN A 169 14.78 18.82 7.26
CA ASN A 169 13.76 18.46 8.25
C ASN A 169 13.44 19.67 9.14
N SER A 170 12.37 19.55 9.94
CA SER A 170 11.92 20.60 10.87
C SER A 170 12.98 21.05 11.91
N ARG A 171 14.15 20.41 11.94
CA ARG A 171 15.27 20.72 12.83
C ARG A 171 16.49 21.24 12.06
N GLY A 172 16.32 21.71 10.82
CA GLY A 172 17.38 22.25 9.99
C GLY A 172 18.41 21.22 9.49
N ARG A 173 18.14 19.92 9.65
CA ARG A 173 19.05 18.86 9.23
C ARG A 173 18.83 18.53 7.76
N ILE A 174 19.81 18.80 6.92
CA ILE A 174 19.79 18.46 5.50
C ILE A 174 20.09 16.96 5.34
N SER A 175 19.15 16.22 4.75
CA SER A 175 19.39 14.85 4.34
C SER A 175 19.49 14.74 2.83
N ARG A 176 20.63 14.28 2.34
CA ARG A 176 20.83 13.98 0.91
C ARG A 176 20.31 12.58 0.62
N ARG A 177 19.36 12.49 -0.28
CA ARG A 177 18.82 11.20 -0.73
C ARG A 177 19.07 11.05 -2.22
N ALA A 178 19.66 9.93 -2.59
CA ALA A 178 19.76 9.58 -4.00
C ALA A 178 18.38 9.16 -4.52
N THR A 179 18.04 9.63 -5.71
CA THR A 179 16.86 9.22 -6.46
C THR A 179 17.23 8.96 -7.92
N ILE A 180 16.33 8.37 -8.66
CA ILE A 180 16.49 8.10 -10.08
C ILE A 180 15.58 9.04 -10.84
N MET A 181 16.17 9.74 -11.81
CA MET A 181 15.44 10.62 -12.71
C MET A 181 15.43 10.00 -14.10
N VAL A 182 14.24 9.85 -14.69
CA VAL A 182 14.01 9.27 -16.01
C VAL A 182 13.68 10.39 -16.98
N ARG A 183 14.35 10.41 -18.13
CA ARG A 183 14.06 11.36 -19.21
C ARG A 183 12.85 10.86 -20.01
N GLN A 184 11.90 11.73 -20.22
CA GLN A 184 10.75 11.43 -21.08
C GLN A 184 11.08 11.75 -22.53
N SER A 185 10.54 10.92 -23.46
CA SER A 185 10.56 11.22 -24.88
C SER A 185 9.75 12.49 -25.14
N GLY A 186 10.28 13.42 -25.96
CA GLY A 186 9.57 14.64 -26.35
C GLY A 186 10.19 15.97 -25.87
N GLY A 187 11.41 15.96 -25.36
CA GLY A 187 12.15 17.20 -25.11
C GLY A 187 13.28 17.05 -24.09
N ARG A 188 14.33 17.84 -24.30
CA ARG A 188 15.55 17.83 -23.44
C ARG A 188 15.29 18.13 -21.96
N ARG A 189 14.15 18.74 -21.61
CA ARG A 189 13.84 19.23 -20.26
C ARG A 189 12.81 18.43 -19.50
N ARG A 190 12.15 17.45 -20.11
CA ARG A 190 11.12 16.65 -19.42
C ARG A 190 11.75 15.47 -18.69
N VAL A 191 11.91 15.67 -17.40
CA VAL A 191 12.46 14.66 -16.48
C VAL A 191 11.43 14.38 -15.41
N ARG A 192 11.20 13.10 -15.10
CA ARG A 192 10.37 12.70 -13.97
C ARG A 192 11.16 11.84 -13.02
N GLU A 193 10.76 11.84 -11.78
CA GLU A 193 11.30 10.91 -10.80
C GLU A 193 10.80 9.49 -11.08
N ALA A 194 11.70 8.51 -10.96
CA ALA A 194 11.37 7.11 -11.16
C ALA A 194 10.43 6.62 -10.06
N GLU A 195 9.42 5.88 -10.48
CA GLU A 195 8.45 5.26 -9.59
C GLU A 195 8.46 3.75 -9.80
N VAL A 196 8.29 3.03 -8.72
CA VAL A 196 8.21 1.58 -8.66
C VAL A 196 6.75 1.19 -8.59
N ASP A 197 6.28 0.40 -9.54
CA ASP A 197 4.93 -0.17 -9.49
C ASP A 197 4.90 -1.30 -8.46
N ILE A 198 3.95 -1.20 -7.54
CA ILE A 198 3.80 -2.15 -6.44
C ILE A 198 2.44 -2.84 -6.44
N TYR A 199 1.56 -2.49 -7.40
CA TYR A 199 0.17 -2.89 -7.34
C TYR A 199 0.00 -4.41 -7.36
N ASP A 200 0.40 -5.06 -8.45
CA ASP A 200 0.14 -6.50 -8.63
C ASP A 200 0.79 -7.34 -7.53
N VAL A 201 2.02 -6.99 -7.19
CA VAL A 201 2.79 -7.73 -6.19
C VAL A 201 2.18 -7.60 -4.80
N MET A 202 1.74 -6.40 -4.43
CA MET A 202 1.13 -6.17 -3.12
C MET A 202 -0.30 -6.65 -3.04
N ALA A 203 -1.07 -6.57 -4.13
CA ALA A 203 -2.42 -7.10 -4.17
C ALA A 203 -2.40 -8.62 -3.91
N ASN A 204 -1.60 -9.36 -4.68
CA ASN A 204 -1.46 -10.81 -4.49
C ASN A 204 -1.01 -11.15 -3.06
N ARG A 205 -0.05 -10.39 -2.53
CA ARG A 205 0.46 -10.65 -1.20
C ARG A 205 -0.55 -10.37 -0.08
N ILE A 206 -1.40 -9.37 -0.25
CA ILE A 206 -2.49 -9.09 0.69
C ILE A 206 -3.55 -10.20 0.60
N GLU A 207 -3.88 -10.65 -0.63
CA GLU A 207 -4.77 -11.79 -0.85
C GLU A 207 -4.25 -13.06 -0.18
N ASP A 208 -2.97 -13.38 -0.34
CA ASP A 208 -2.40 -14.65 0.10
C ASP A 208 -2.12 -14.69 1.62
N PHE A 209 -1.72 -13.58 2.22
CA PHE A 209 -1.21 -13.57 3.61
C PHE A 209 -2.07 -12.79 4.61
N VAL A 210 -2.93 -11.89 4.17
CA VAL A 210 -3.73 -11.05 5.08
C VAL A 210 -5.18 -11.49 5.13
N PHE A 211 -5.80 -11.71 3.99
CA PHE A 211 -7.22 -12.07 3.93
C PHE A 211 -7.59 -13.48 4.38
N PRO A 212 -6.76 -14.53 4.22
CA PRO A 212 -7.15 -15.88 4.63
C PRO A 212 -7.49 -16.01 6.12
N GLN A 213 -6.93 -15.13 6.94
CA GLN A 213 -7.22 -15.13 8.39
C GLN A 213 -8.41 -14.23 8.79
N ALA A 214 -9.02 -13.52 7.84
CA ALA A 214 -10.03 -12.50 8.14
C ALA A 214 -11.29 -13.10 8.77
N GLU A 215 -11.80 -14.20 8.21
CA GLU A 215 -13.00 -14.87 8.70
C GLU A 215 -12.78 -15.43 10.12
N ALA A 216 -11.71 -16.16 10.35
CA ALA A 216 -11.39 -16.70 11.67
C ALA A 216 -11.24 -15.60 12.72
N LEU A 217 -10.63 -14.45 12.35
CA LEU A 217 -10.47 -13.32 13.25
C LEU A 217 -11.79 -12.63 13.56
N ILE A 218 -12.67 -12.47 12.58
CA ILE A 218 -13.96 -11.81 12.81
C ILE A 218 -14.85 -12.67 13.69
N MET A 219 -14.90 -13.98 13.44
CA MET A 219 -15.68 -14.91 14.25
C MET A 219 -15.19 -14.98 15.69
N LYS A 220 -13.87 -15.06 15.91
CA LYS A 220 -13.27 -15.00 17.23
C LYS A 220 -13.63 -13.71 17.99
N ASN A 221 -13.52 -12.58 17.32
CA ASN A 221 -13.83 -11.28 17.90
C ASN A 221 -15.33 -11.14 18.19
N PHE A 222 -16.18 -11.65 17.30
CA PHE A 222 -17.62 -11.60 17.45
C PHE A 222 -18.09 -12.45 18.62
N GLU A 223 -17.64 -13.71 18.70
CA GLU A 223 -17.95 -14.60 19.80
C GLU A 223 -17.55 -13.99 21.17
N HIS A 224 -16.34 -13.45 21.25
CA HIS A 224 -15.86 -12.78 22.47
C HIS A 224 -16.72 -11.58 22.87
N GLU A 225 -17.04 -10.71 21.91
CA GLU A 225 -17.85 -9.51 22.15
C GLU A 225 -19.30 -9.86 22.50
N LEU A 226 -19.87 -10.87 21.88
CA LEU A 226 -21.24 -11.29 22.16
C LEU A 226 -21.34 -11.89 23.56
N ARG A 227 -20.44 -12.80 23.91
CA ARG A 227 -20.36 -13.36 25.28
C ARG A 227 -20.26 -12.27 26.34
N PHE A 228 -19.35 -11.31 26.14
CA PHE A 228 -19.17 -10.20 27.07
C PHE A 228 -20.45 -9.40 27.26
N ARG A 229 -21.20 -9.12 26.18
CA ARG A 229 -22.43 -8.31 26.24
C ARG A 229 -23.60 -9.05 26.89
N VAL A 230 -23.71 -10.35 26.62
CA VAL A 230 -24.73 -11.19 27.25
C VAL A 230 -24.47 -11.29 28.74
N MET A 231 -23.24 -11.59 29.16
CA MET A 231 -22.86 -11.66 30.58
C MET A 231 -23.09 -10.32 31.31
N LYS A 232 -22.73 -9.21 30.69
CA LYS A 232 -22.96 -7.87 31.26
C LYS A 232 -24.46 -7.54 31.35
N GLY A 233 -25.27 -7.98 30.40
CA GLY A 233 -26.73 -7.79 30.44
C GLY A 233 -27.45 -8.66 31.47
N MET A 234 -26.82 -9.74 31.95
CA MET A 234 -27.35 -10.58 33.04
C MET A 234 -27.03 -10.02 34.44
N GLN A 235 -26.11 -9.04 34.52
CA GLN A 235 -25.70 -8.41 35.79
C GLN A 235 -26.45 -7.10 36.09
N CYS A 236 -27.31 -6.64 35.16
CA CYS A 236 -28.22 -5.52 35.33
C CYS A 236 -29.64 -6.02 35.52
#